data_3f17342b3a572435ee712a1ef9cd1875
#
_entry.id   3f17342b3a572435ee712a1ef9cd1875
#
_cell.length_a   1.000
_cell.length_b   1.000
_cell.length_c   1.000
_cell.angle_alpha   90.00
_cell.angle_beta   90.00
_cell.angle_gamma   90.00
#
_symmetry.space_group_name_H-M   'P 1'
#
loop_
_entity.id
_entity.type
_entity.pdbx_description
1 polymer ?
#
loop_
_entity_poly.entity_id
_entity_poly.type
_entity_poly.pdbx_seq_one_letter_code
_entity_poly.pdbx_strand_id
1 'polypeptide(L)'
;MTEYFIVAGHGFRLTLPAKFPLWATLDNYEPFRTEEAETVFALTLEESAGRDEEEGEWESVLVSNEGPGEPVIDLYRREGQWKFEMAPVSGMPVSGSLVCDEGFREGVLRILDKHHGRFCIDNSLMIMYAFRTAGLGTLEMHASVTVRDGEGYLFLGHSGAGKSTHSRLWREHLPGSTLLNDDNPIVRVLPDGEIRVYGSPWSGKTPCYNNASAPVAAFVRIVQAPQNRIVRCTPVQAYAQLYSSCSGLKGEDGLADAFHATLERVVGAVPGYVLECRADREAALVCSEGIRKDREGLKG
;
A
#
# COMPACT_ATOMS: atom_id res chain seq x y z
N MET A 1 -9.01 15.40 -19.81
CA MET A 1 -9.78 15.76 -18.60
C MET A 1 -8.88 15.58 -17.37
N THR A 2 -9.10 16.37 -16.34
CA THR A 2 -8.30 16.30 -15.10
C THR A 2 -9.24 16.01 -13.94
N GLU A 3 -8.88 15.05 -13.10
CA GLU A 3 -9.63 14.64 -11.92
C GLU A 3 -8.72 14.72 -10.68
N TYR A 4 -9.33 15.02 -9.54
CA TYR A 4 -8.63 15.19 -8.27
C TYR A 4 -9.12 14.16 -7.26
N PHE A 5 -8.19 13.66 -6.46
CA PHE A 5 -8.46 12.64 -5.44
C PHE A 5 -7.74 13.01 -4.15
N ILE A 6 -8.31 12.60 -3.01
CA ILE A 6 -7.67 12.69 -1.70
C ILE A 6 -7.67 11.29 -1.06
N VAL A 7 -6.48 10.77 -0.77
CA VAL A 7 -6.28 9.52 -0.05
C VAL A 7 -5.46 9.81 1.21
N ALA A 8 -5.98 9.42 2.37
CA ALA A 8 -5.33 9.66 3.67
C ALA A 8 -4.89 11.13 3.87
N GLY A 9 -5.66 12.10 3.34
CA GLY A 9 -5.37 13.53 3.44
C GLY A 9 -4.26 14.04 2.51
N HIS A 10 -3.77 13.23 1.56
CA HIS A 10 -2.88 13.66 0.48
C HIS A 10 -3.65 13.75 -0.83
N GLY A 11 -3.68 14.96 -1.41
CA GLY A 11 -4.29 15.20 -2.70
C GLY A 11 -3.37 14.80 -3.85
N PHE A 12 -3.95 14.28 -4.94
CA PHE A 12 -3.26 14.10 -6.21
C PHE A 12 -4.20 14.34 -7.38
N ARG A 13 -3.62 14.64 -8.53
CA ARG A 13 -4.39 14.83 -9.77
C ARG A 13 -4.00 13.78 -10.81
N LEU A 14 -5.00 13.39 -11.59
CA LEU A 14 -4.86 12.50 -12.72
C LEU A 14 -5.35 13.20 -13.98
N THR A 15 -4.47 13.41 -14.96
CA THR A 15 -4.81 13.99 -16.26
C THR A 15 -4.92 12.88 -17.29
N LEU A 16 -6.10 12.78 -17.92
CA LEU A 16 -6.47 11.72 -18.84
C LEU A 16 -6.83 12.27 -20.20
N PRO A 17 -6.69 11.50 -21.30
CA PRO A 17 -7.24 11.84 -22.60
C PRO A 17 -8.75 12.14 -22.52
N ALA A 18 -9.25 13.06 -23.35
CA ALA A 18 -10.62 13.56 -23.26
C ALA A 18 -11.72 12.48 -23.38
N LYS A 19 -11.44 11.36 -24.06
CA LYS A 19 -12.38 10.25 -24.28
C LYS A 19 -12.05 9.03 -23.41
N PHE A 20 -11.20 9.17 -22.39
CA PHE A 20 -10.88 8.05 -21.51
C PHE A 20 -12.13 7.61 -20.71
N PRO A 21 -12.48 6.31 -20.69
CA PRO A 21 -13.66 5.81 -19.98
C PRO A 21 -13.38 5.69 -18.46
N LEU A 22 -13.21 6.82 -17.78
CA LEU A 22 -12.68 6.91 -16.41
C LEU A 22 -13.40 5.97 -15.45
N TRP A 23 -14.71 6.13 -15.30
CA TRP A 23 -15.45 5.38 -14.27
C TRP A 23 -15.72 3.92 -14.64
N ALA A 24 -15.67 3.57 -15.91
CA ALA A 24 -15.68 2.18 -16.34
C ALA A 24 -14.35 1.46 -16.07
N THR A 25 -13.26 2.25 -15.86
CA THR A 25 -11.91 1.71 -15.65
C THR A 25 -11.44 1.89 -14.22
N LEU A 26 -11.81 3.00 -13.57
CA LEU A 26 -11.27 3.45 -12.26
C LEU A 26 -12.40 3.72 -11.25
N ASP A 27 -13.41 2.86 -11.19
CA ASP A 27 -14.53 2.92 -10.25
C ASP A 27 -14.09 2.89 -8.78
N ASN A 28 -12.95 2.26 -8.51
CA ASN A 28 -12.32 2.19 -7.20
C ASN A 28 -11.87 3.57 -6.65
N TYR A 29 -11.67 4.56 -7.51
CA TYR A 29 -11.27 5.91 -7.09
C TYR A 29 -12.46 6.84 -6.79
N GLU A 30 -13.69 6.46 -7.19
CA GLU A 30 -14.86 7.31 -6.99
C GLU A 30 -15.07 7.76 -5.53
N PRO A 31 -14.90 6.90 -4.49
CA PRO A 31 -15.03 7.33 -3.09
C PRO A 31 -14.00 8.36 -2.62
N PHE A 32 -12.90 8.53 -3.37
CA PHE A 32 -11.77 9.41 -3.03
C PHE A 32 -11.75 10.68 -3.88
N ARG A 33 -12.70 10.83 -4.82
CA ARG A 33 -12.81 11.96 -5.73
C ARG A 33 -13.16 13.25 -4.99
N THR A 34 -12.59 14.37 -5.47
CA THR A 34 -12.93 15.72 -5.04
C THR A 34 -12.97 16.67 -6.25
N GLU A 35 -13.59 17.84 -6.10
CA GLU A 35 -13.63 18.84 -7.18
C GLU A 35 -12.26 19.50 -7.37
N GLU A 36 -11.53 19.75 -6.29
CA GLU A 36 -10.21 20.36 -6.27
C GLU A 36 -9.44 19.90 -5.01
N ALA A 37 -8.12 19.84 -5.09
CA ALA A 37 -7.24 19.57 -3.95
C ALA A 37 -5.87 20.21 -4.16
N GLU A 38 -5.21 20.62 -3.06
CA GLU A 38 -3.76 20.80 -3.06
C GLU A 38 -3.10 19.43 -3.31
N THR A 39 -2.31 19.34 -4.38
CA THR A 39 -1.77 18.06 -4.83
C THR A 39 -0.31 17.89 -4.45
N VAL A 40 0.02 16.72 -3.89
CA VAL A 40 1.41 16.34 -3.58
C VAL A 40 2.11 15.72 -4.78
N PHE A 41 1.33 15.18 -5.74
CA PHE A 41 1.83 14.73 -7.03
C PHE A 41 0.76 14.79 -8.12
N ALA A 42 1.20 14.64 -9.38
CA ALA A 42 0.34 14.58 -10.55
C ALA A 42 0.79 13.47 -11.51
N LEU A 43 -0.17 12.70 -12.02
CA LEU A 43 0.04 11.72 -13.07
C LEU A 43 -0.69 12.15 -14.36
N THR A 44 0.03 12.14 -15.46
CA THR A 44 -0.53 12.36 -16.80
C THR A 44 -0.49 11.07 -17.60
N LEU A 45 -1.64 10.66 -18.12
CA LEU A 45 -1.73 9.56 -19.06
C LEU A 45 -1.59 10.10 -20.49
N GLU A 46 -0.55 9.68 -21.20
CA GLU A 46 -0.33 9.99 -22.60
C GLU A 46 -0.89 8.89 -23.50
N GLU A 47 -1.53 9.30 -24.62
CA GLU A 47 -1.89 8.36 -25.65
C GLU A 47 -0.60 7.92 -26.36
N SER A 48 -0.26 6.63 -26.27
CA SER A 48 0.92 6.09 -26.96
C SER A 48 0.71 6.08 -28.47
N ALA A 49 1.54 6.79 -29.20
CA ALA A 49 1.62 6.72 -30.67
C ALA A 49 2.58 5.61 -31.16
N GLY A 50 3.06 4.74 -30.27
CA GLY A 50 4.07 3.71 -30.53
C GLY A 50 5.18 3.73 -29.48
N ARG A 51 6.13 2.82 -29.58
CA ARG A 51 7.39 2.93 -28.84
C ARG A 51 8.16 4.13 -29.38
N ASP A 52 8.03 5.29 -28.76
CA ASP A 52 9.05 6.29 -28.89
C ASP A 52 10.31 5.71 -28.22
N GLU A 53 11.37 5.54 -28.99
CA GLU A 53 12.68 5.26 -28.46
C GLU A 53 13.06 6.48 -27.61
N GLU A 54 12.87 6.37 -26.29
CA GLU A 54 13.33 7.39 -25.36
C GLU A 54 14.85 7.48 -25.55
N GLU A 55 15.33 8.57 -26.13
CA GLU A 55 16.76 8.81 -26.31
C GLU A 55 17.45 8.84 -24.95
N GLY A 56 18.51 8.04 -24.79
CA GLY A 56 19.37 7.98 -23.61
C GLY A 56 19.39 6.61 -22.95
N GLU A 57 20.50 6.32 -22.29
CA GLU A 57 20.70 5.10 -21.56
C GLU A 57 20.01 5.18 -20.17
N TRP A 58 19.28 4.15 -19.81
CA TRP A 58 18.68 3.96 -18.49
C TRP A 58 19.51 2.93 -17.72
N GLU A 59 19.93 3.28 -16.52
CA GLU A 59 20.58 2.36 -15.59
C GLU A 59 19.52 1.48 -14.93
N SER A 60 19.70 0.17 -14.94
CA SER A 60 18.83 -0.77 -14.24
C SER A 60 19.12 -0.73 -12.75
N VAL A 61 18.10 -0.39 -11.93
CA VAL A 61 18.19 -0.33 -10.46
C VAL A 61 17.64 -1.61 -9.83
N LEU A 62 16.49 -2.07 -10.33
CA LEU A 62 15.82 -3.29 -9.84
C LEU A 62 15.16 -4.00 -11.01
N VAL A 63 15.48 -5.27 -11.15
CA VAL A 63 14.72 -6.18 -12.02
C VAL A 63 13.93 -7.11 -11.12
N SER A 64 12.61 -7.09 -11.27
CA SER A 64 11.72 -7.95 -10.50
C SER A 64 12.05 -9.42 -10.77
N ASN A 65 12.26 -10.18 -9.71
CA ASN A 65 12.48 -11.61 -9.75
C ASN A 65 11.30 -12.35 -9.12
N GLU A 66 10.10 -11.99 -9.58
CA GLU A 66 8.85 -12.57 -9.09
C GLU A 66 8.63 -13.96 -9.68
N GLY A 67 7.86 -14.76 -8.96
CA GLY A 67 7.52 -16.12 -9.39
C GLY A 67 6.63 -16.16 -10.64
N PRO A 68 6.47 -17.30 -11.29
CA PRO A 68 5.57 -17.44 -12.43
C PRO A 68 4.13 -17.01 -12.06
N GLY A 69 3.54 -16.13 -12.84
CA GLY A 69 2.18 -15.65 -12.66
C GLY A 69 2.05 -14.40 -11.78
N GLU A 70 3.15 -13.88 -11.23
CA GLU A 70 3.15 -12.62 -10.48
C GLU A 70 3.45 -11.43 -11.39
N PRO A 71 2.97 -10.20 -11.05
CA PRO A 71 3.30 -8.99 -11.78
C PRO A 71 4.79 -8.67 -11.73
N VAL A 72 5.29 -8.02 -12.77
CA VAL A 72 6.68 -7.55 -12.85
C VAL A 72 6.69 -6.03 -12.94
N ILE A 73 7.50 -5.40 -12.10
CA ILE A 73 7.75 -3.95 -12.13
C ILE A 73 9.26 -3.76 -12.08
N ASP A 74 9.88 -3.45 -13.23
CA ASP A 74 11.28 -3.18 -13.33
C ASP A 74 11.55 -1.69 -13.17
N LEU A 75 12.61 -1.35 -12.43
CA LEU A 75 12.96 0.01 -12.08
C LEU A 75 14.28 0.40 -12.73
N TYR A 76 14.26 1.54 -13.39
CA TYR A 76 15.41 2.16 -14.02
C TYR A 76 15.59 3.60 -13.56
N ARG A 77 16.81 4.09 -13.65
CA ARG A 77 17.18 5.45 -13.30
C ARG A 77 17.99 6.10 -14.42
N ARG A 78 17.82 7.39 -14.60
CA ARG A 78 18.80 8.27 -15.26
C ARG A 78 18.80 9.61 -14.51
N GLU A 79 19.70 10.51 -14.83
CA GLU A 79 19.84 11.79 -14.14
C GLU A 79 18.49 12.52 -14.00
N GLY A 80 18.05 12.75 -12.73
CA GLY A 80 16.82 13.46 -12.39
C GLY A 80 15.51 12.73 -12.68
N GLN A 81 15.53 11.43 -13.07
CA GLN A 81 14.33 10.71 -13.46
C GLN A 81 14.36 9.23 -13.03
N TRP A 82 13.16 8.70 -12.79
CA TRP A 82 12.87 7.28 -12.56
C TRP A 82 11.96 6.75 -13.66
N LYS A 83 12.20 5.51 -14.10
CA LYS A 83 11.30 4.81 -15.03
C LYS A 83 10.90 3.45 -14.45
N PHE A 84 9.61 3.15 -14.54
CA PHE A 84 9.05 1.85 -14.17
C PHE A 84 8.43 1.20 -15.40
N GLU A 85 8.89 0.01 -15.73
CA GLU A 85 8.29 -0.83 -16.76
C GLU A 85 7.45 -1.91 -16.10
N MET A 86 6.19 -2.03 -16.50
CA MET A 86 5.21 -2.86 -15.84
C MET A 86 4.66 -3.92 -16.78
N ALA A 87 4.67 -5.18 -16.33
CA ALA A 87 3.98 -6.28 -17.00
C ALA A 87 3.07 -7.00 -15.97
N PRO A 88 1.82 -7.35 -16.33
CA PRO A 88 0.87 -7.95 -15.39
C PRO A 88 1.24 -9.36 -14.96
N VAL A 89 2.06 -10.04 -15.74
CA VAL A 89 2.55 -11.40 -15.45
C VAL A 89 3.99 -11.53 -15.94
N SER A 90 4.82 -12.21 -15.17
CA SER A 90 6.20 -12.53 -15.56
C SER A 90 6.26 -13.25 -16.91
N GLY A 91 7.12 -12.78 -17.81
CA GLY A 91 7.28 -13.30 -19.18
C GLY A 91 6.32 -12.70 -20.22
N MET A 92 5.37 -11.85 -19.82
CA MET A 92 4.57 -11.05 -20.76
C MET A 92 5.34 -9.80 -21.20
N PRO A 93 5.02 -9.24 -22.39
CA PRO A 93 5.54 -7.94 -22.79
C PRO A 93 5.16 -6.83 -21.82
N VAL A 94 6.01 -5.78 -21.75
CA VAL A 94 5.72 -4.56 -20.99
C VAL A 94 4.40 -3.96 -21.47
N SER A 95 3.48 -3.75 -20.54
CA SER A 95 2.13 -3.22 -20.80
C SER A 95 2.01 -1.73 -20.51
N GLY A 96 2.92 -1.17 -19.73
CA GLY A 96 2.98 0.26 -19.42
C GLY A 96 4.36 0.70 -18.96
N SER A 97 4.67 1.97 -19.24
CA SER A 97 5.90 2.65 -18.81
C SER A 97 5.53 3.94 -18.10
N LEU A 98 5.95 4.06 -16.85
CA LEU A 98 5.81 5.28 -16.03
C LEU A 98 7.18 5.94 -15.94
N VAL A 99 7.26 7.23 -16.29
CA VAL A 99 8.43 8.07 -16.05
C VAL A 99 8.08 9.15 -15.06
N CYS A 100 8.90 9.31 -14.01
CA CYS A 100 8.70 10.31 -12.96
C CYS A 100 9.93 11.21 -12.82
N ASP A 101 9.72 12.44 -12.31
CA ASP A 101 10.80 13.26 -11.78
C ASP A 101 11.44 12.62 -10.53
N GLU A 102 12.62 13.08 -10.13
CA GLU A 102 13.36 12.55 -8.98
C GLU A 102 12.57 12.56 -7.67
N GLY A 103 11.68 13.55 -7.49
CA GLY A 103 10.85 13.72 -6.28
C GLY A 103 9.47 13.10 -6.34
N PHE A 104 9.14 12.36 -7.41
CA PHE A 104 7.80 11.78 -7.64
C PHE A 104 6.66 12.80 -7.56
N ARG A 105 6.87 14.02 -8.04
CA ARG A 105 5.86 15.08 -8.08
C ARG A 105 5.08 15.08 -9.37
N GLU A 106 5.78 14.82 -10.48
CA GLU A 106 5.17 14.74 -11.80
C GLU A 106 5.54 13.40 -12.43
N GLY A 107 4.53 12.70 -12.97
CA GLY A 107 4.69 11.45 -13.66
C GLY A 107 3.94 11.41 -14.98
N VAL A 108 4.50 10.70 -15.95
CA VAL A 108 3.88 10.44 -17.24
C VAL A 108 3.77 8.93 -17.42
N LEU A 109 2.54 8.45 -17.61
CA LEU A 109 2.26 7.05 -17.89
C LEU A 109 1.92 6.88 -19.37
N ARG A 110 2.60 5.97 -20.04
CA ARG A 110 2.29 5.46 -21.39
C ARG A 110 1.76 4.05 -21.29
N ILE A 111 0.53 3.81 -21.69
CA ILE A 111 -0.07 2.48 -21.77
C ILE A 111 0.24 1.88 -23.13
N LEU A 112 1.01 0.79 -23.16
CA LEU A 112 1.44 0.08 -24.35
C LEU A 112 0.43 -1.02 -24.74
N ASP A 113 -0.25 -1.60 -23.74
CA ASP A 113 -1.35 -2.55 -23.93
C ASP A 113 -2.61 -2.08 -23.20
N LYS A 114 -3.62 -1.68 -23.97
CA LYS A 114 -4.90 -1.15 -23.47
C LYS A 114 -5.69 -2.16 -22.63
N HIS A 115 -5.50 -3.45 -22.85
CA HIS A 115 -6.15 -4.50 -22.03
C HIS A 115 -5.70 -4.48 -20.58
N HIS A 116 -4.48 -3.97 -20.32
CA HIS A 116 -3.90 -3.83 -19.01
C HIS A 116 -3.88 -2.38 -18.49
N GLY A 117 -4.69 -1.49 -19.09
CA GLY A 117 -4.71 -0.06 -18.76
C GLY A 117 -4.99 0.21 -17.29
N ARG A 118 -5.97 -0.46 -16.67
CA ARG A 118 -6.25 -0.34 -15.24
C ARG A 118 -5.04 -0.74 -14.39
N PHE A 119 -4.43 -1.89 -14.69
CA PHE A 119 -3.23 -2.37 -13.99
C PHE A 119 -2.09 -1.33 -14.04
N CYS A 120 -1.84 -0.74 -15.21
CA CYS A 120 -0.80 0.27 -15.36
C CYS A 120 -1.11 1.55 -14.57
N ILE A 121 -2.36 2.03 -14.59
CA ILE A 121 -2.77 3.23 -13.87
C ILE A 121 -2.73 3.00 -12.35
N ASP A 122 -3.29 1.89 -11.85
CA ASP A 122 -3.32 1.56 -10.44
C ASP A 122 -1.90 1.47 -9.86
N ASN A 123 -1.00 0.74 -10.53
CA ASN A 123 0.39 0.61 -10.09
C ASN A 123 1.16 1.94 -10.19
N SER A 124 0.95 2.74 -11.24
CA SER A 124 1.59 4.05 -11.37
C SER A 124 1.20 5.00 -10.25
N LEU A 125 -0.10 5.10 -9.95
CA LEU A 125 -0.60 5.93 -8.85
C LEU A 125 -0.12 5.43 -7.50
N MET A 126 -0.08 4.12 -7.27
CA MET A 126 0.39 3.50 -6.04
C MET A 126 1.90 3.75 -5.82
N ILE A 127 2.73 3.58 -6.87
CA ILE A 127 4.17 3.87 -6.84
C ILE A 127 4.40 5.35 -6.49
N MET A 128 3.79 6.27 -7.25
CA MET A 128 3.96 7.70 -7.02
C MET A 128 3.48 8.10 -5.62
N TYR A 129 2.34 7.56 -5.18
CA TYR A 129 1.80 7.81 -3.85
C TYR A 129 2.77 7.34 -2.76
N ALA A 130 3.20 6.09 -2.79
CA ALA A 130 4.08 5.51 -1.78
C ALA A 130 5.41 6.27 -1.66
N PHE A 131 6.05 6.56 -2.82
CA PHE A 131 7.38 7.15 -2.82
C PHE A 131 7.33 8.64 -2.49
N ARG A 132 6.32 9.36 -2.97
CA ARG A 132 6.15 10.79 -2.69
C ARG A 132 5.75 11.05 -1.24
N THR A 133 4.90 10.21 -0.64
CA THR A 133 4.33 10.49 0.67
C THR A 133 5.13 9.90 1.84
N ALA A 134 6.12 9.04 1.59
CA ALA A 134 6.99 8.50 2.63
C ALA A 134 7.65 9.61 3.48
N GLY A 135 8.18 10.65 2.84
CA GLY A 135 8.74 11.84 3.50
C GLY A 135 7.70 12.77 4.14
N LEU A 136 6.42 12.52 3.90
CA LEU A 136 5.30 13.26 4.49
C LEU A 136 4.64 12.50 5.67
N GLY A 137 5.35 11.55 6.25
CA GLY A 137 4.89 10.76 7.39
C GLY A 137 3.86 9.70 7.02
N THR A 138 3.90 9.16 5.81
CA THR A 138 2.88 8.22 5.30
C THR A 138 3.53 6.98 4.68
N LEU A 139 2.98 5.81 4.99
CA LEU A 139 3.43 4.51 4.48
C LEU A 139 2.27 3.80 3.79
N GLU A 140 2.46 3.37 2.57
CA GLU A 140 1.60 2.41 1.90
C GLU A 140 2.07 1.00 2.29
N MET A 141 1.12 0.12 2.65
CA MET A 141 1.43 -1.17 3.25
C MET A 141 0.72 -2.32 2.55
N HIS A 142 1.40 -3.45 2.45
CA HIS A 142 0.76 -4.72 2.06
C HIS A 142 0.15 -5.40 3.29
N ALA A 143 -1.12 -5.09 3.60
CA ALA A 143 -1.82 -5.55 4.79
C ALA A 143 -3.33 -5.71 4.56
N SER A 144 -3.99 -6.52 5.40
CA SER A 144 -5.45 -6.52 5.53
C SER A 144 -5.85 -5.87 6.83
N VAL A 145 -6.85 -4.97 6.81
CA VAL A 145 -7.21 -4.14 7.97
C VAL A 145 -8.64 -4.38 8.40
N THR A 146 -8.78 -4.76 9.67
CA THR A 146 -10.08 -4.84 10.35
C THR A 146 -10.19 -3.72 11.38
N VAL A 147 -11.30 -3.01 11.39
CA VAL A 147 -11.65 -2.04 12.44
C VAL A 147 -12.61 -2.69 13.42
N ARG A 148 -12.32 -2.57 14.72
CA ARG A 148 -13.18 -2.98 15.82
C ARG A 148 -13.07 -2.01 16.98
N ASP A 149 -14.20 -1.68 17.60
CA ASP A 149 -14.27 -0.73 18.72
C ASP A 149 -13.64 0.64 18.39
N GLY A 150 -13.69 1.05 17.09
CA GLY A 150 -13.13 2.30 16.59
C GLY A 150 -11.61 2.26 16.34
N GLU A 151 -10.93 1.14 16.53
CA GLU A 151 -9.49 0.97 16.36
C GLU A 151 -9.16 0.01 15.20
N GLY A 152 -8.06 0.29 14.48
CA GLY A 152 -7.59 -0.49 13.35
C GLY A 152 -6.55 -1.55 13.72
N TYR A 153 -6.74 -2.76 13.26
CA TYR A 153 -5.82 -3.90 13.42
C TYR A 153 -5.32 -4.32 12.04
N LEU A 154 -4.01 -4.24 11.82
CA LEU A 154 -3.39 -4.53 10.53
C LEU A 154 -2.75 -5.93 10.55
N PHE A 155 -3.21 -6.80 9.67
CA PHE A 155 -2.66 -8.14 9.50
C PHE A 155 -1.64 -8.16 8.38
N LEU A 156 -0.40 -8.53 8.73
CA LEU A 156 0.78 -8.52 7.88
C LEU A 156 1.21 -9.94 7.50
N GLY A 157 1.99 -10.07 6.44
CA GLY A 157 2.59 -11.33 5.99
C GLY A 157 2.75 -11.37 4.47
N HIS A 158 3.54 -12.33 3.97
CA HIS A 158 3.71 -12.53 2.53
C HIS A 158 2.37 -12.89 1.83
N SER A 159 2.35 -12.88 0.50
CA SER A 159 1.21 -13.38 -0.27
C SER A 159 0.86 -14.81 0.16
N GLY A 160 -0.43 -15.10 0.38
CA GLY A 160 -0.87 -16.41 0.87
C GLY A 160 -0.68 -16.70 2.37
N ALA A 161 -0.10 -15.81 3.17
CA ALA A 161 0.08 -16.00 4.63
C ALA A 161 -1.24 -16.12 5.41
N GLY A 162 -2.36 -15.63 4.85
CA GLY A 162 -3.67 -15.70 5.47
C GLY A 162 -4.21 -14.37 6.01
N LYS A 163 -3.67 -13.22 5.60
CA LYS A 163 -4.12 -11.88 6.01
C LYS A 163 -5.63 -11.69 5.86
N SER A 164 -6.14 -11.81 4.63
CA SER A 164 -7.58 -11.66 4.32
C SER A 164 -8.44 -12.73 5.01
N THR A 165 -7.90 -13.95 5.17
CA THR A 165 -8.56 -15.02 5.93
C THR A 165 -8.73 -14.60 7.39
N HIS A 166 -7.70 -14.04 8.03
CA HIS A 166 -7.75 -13.62 9.42
C HIS A 166 -8.69 -12.42 9.63
N SER A 167 -8.69 -11.43 8.71
CA SER A 167 -9.68 -10.35 8.69
C SER A 167 -11.12 -10.88 8.57
N ARG A 168 -11.35 -11.91 7.76
CA ARG A 168 -12.65 -12.57 7.65
C ARG A 168 -13.05 -13.26 8.96
N LEU A 169 -12.13 -13.99 9.61
CA LEU A 169 -12.38 -14.63 10.90
C LEU A 169 -12.74 -13.61 12.00
N TRP A 170 -12.10 -12.44 12.00
CA TRP A 170 -12.47 -11.36 12.93
C TRP A 170 -13.90 -10.90 12.68
N ARG A 171 -14.31 -10.67 11.44
CA ARG A 171 -15.68 -10.25 11.10
C ARG A 171 -16.73 -11.30 11.41
N GLU A 172 -16.39 -12.58 11.27
CA GLU A 172 -17.30 -13.70 11.55
C GLU A 172 -17.46 -13.98 13.06
N HIS A 173 -16.41 -13.77 13.86
CA HIS A 173 -16.37 -14.26 15.24
C HIS A 173 -16.20 -13.19 16.31
N LEU A 174 -15.86 -11.96 15.95
CA LEU A 174 -15.72 -10.83 16.85
C LEU A 174 -16.74 -9.74 16.47
N PRO A 175 -17.88 -9.65 17.20
CA PRO A 175 -18.92 -8.67 16.88
C PRO A 175 -18.39 -7.23 16.80
N GLY A 176 -18.94 -6.45 15.86
CA GLY A 176 -18.52 -5.07 15.61
C GLY A 176 -17.28 -4.91 14.73
N SER A 177 -16.69 -6.01 14.27
CA SER A 177 -15.54 -5.96 13.35
C SER A 177 -15.98 -5.67 11.90
N THR A 178 -15.33 -4.73 11.25
CA THR A 178 -15.56 -4.35 9.83
C THR A 178 -14.27 -4.34 9.05
N LEU A 179 -14.31 -4.61 7.75
CA LEU A 179 -13.16 -4.51 6.86
C LEU A 179 -12.97 -3.05 6.43
N LEU A 180 -11.78 -2.51 6.63
CA LEU A 180 -11.41 -1.17 6.17
C LEU A 180 -10.74 -1.20 4.80
N ASN A 181 -9.74 -2.07 4.64
CA ASN A 181 -9.02 -2.30 3.38
C ASN A 181 -8.46 -3.72 3.35
N ASP A 182 -8.34 -4.31 2.18
CA ASP A 182 -7.77 -5.65 1.99
C ASP A 182 -6.73 -5.59 0.87
N ASP A 183 -5.51 -5.26 1.20
CA ASP A 183 -4.28 -5.33 0.44
C ASP A 183 -3.36 -4.11 0.60
N ASN A 184 -3.82 -2.88 0.30
CA ASN A 184 -2.97 -1.69 0.26
C ASN A 184 -3.52 -0.53 1.11
N PRO A 185 -3.67 -0.70 2.44
CA PRO A 185 -4.03 0.38 3.35
C PRO A 185 -2.90 1.40 3.47
N ILE A 186 -3.28 2.62 3.86
CA ILE A 186 -2.34 3.70 4.12
C ILE A 186 -2.22 3.93 5.61
N VAL A 187 -1.00 3.93 6.14
CA VAL A 187 -0.70 4.30 7.53
C VAL A 187 -0.06 5.68 7.56
N ARG A 188 -0.58 6.57 8.39
CA ARG A 188 -0.09 7.95 8.49
C ARG A 188 0.21 8.34 9.92
N VAL A 189 1.32 9.05 10.11
CA VAL A 189 1.69 9.74 11.34
C VAL A 189 1.15 11.14 11.27
N LEU A 190 0.19 11.47 12.12
CA LEU A 190 -0.41 12.81 12.16
C LEU A 190 0.49 13.82 12.88
N PRO A 191 0.24 15.14 12.74
CA PRO A 191 1.05 16.18 13.39
C PRO A 191 1.07 16.11 14.93
N ASP A 192 0.00 15.60 15.53
CA ASP A 192 -0.12 15.36 16.99
C ASP A 192 0.54 14.06 17.45
N GLY A 193 1.10 13.27 16.52
CA GLY A 193 1.77 12.00 16.77
C GLY A 193 0.83 10.78 16.73
N GLU A 194 -0.49 10.96 16.55
CA GLU A 194 -1.39 9.82 16.38
C GLU A 194 -1.04 9.04 15.10
N ILE A 195 -1.06 7.72 15.20
CA ILE A 195 -0.90 6.82 14.04
C ILE A 195 -2.29 6.36 13.61
N ARG A 196 -2.66 6.69 12.36
CA ARG A 196 -3.95 6.29 11.78
C ARG A 196 -3.75 5.41 10.56
N VAL A 197 -4.66 4.45 10.39
CA VAL A 197 -4.81 3.68 9.15
C VAL A 197 -6.02 4.18 8.37
N TYR A 198 -5.86 4.23 7.07
CA TYR A 198 -6.86 4.68 6.10
C TYR A 198 -7.11 3.58 5.08
N GLY A 199 -8.35 3.50 4.59
CA GLY A 199 -8.64 2.80 3.36
C GLY A 199 -8.06 3.54 2.15
N SER A 200 -7.96 2.83 1.03
CA SER A 200 -7.37 3.33 -0.20
C SER A 200 -8.18 2.86 -1.42
N PRO A 201 -7.97 3.43 -2.60
CA PRO A 201 -8.54 2.92 -3.84
C PRO A 201 -7.90 1.58 -4.28
N TRP A 202 -6.82 1.16 -3.65
CA TRP A 202 -6.09 -0.06 -3.97
C TRP A 202 -6.51 -1.20 -3.05
N SER A 203 -7.01 -2.29 -3.64
CA SER A 203 -7.48 -3.46 -2.92
C SER A 203 -7.16 -4.72 -3.71
N GLY A 204 -6.93 -5.82 -3.00
CA GLY A 204 -6.62 -7.11 -3.59
C GLY A 204 -7.86 -7.84 -4.14
N LYS A 205 -7.94 -9.14 -3.85
CA LYS A 205 -9.03 -10.00 -4.35
C LYS A 205 -10.42 -9.65 -3.80
N THR A 206 -10.48 -8.96 -2.65
CA THR A 206 -11.73 -8.49 -2.04
C THR A 206 -11.87 -7.00 -2.33
N PRO A 207 -12.74 -6.58 -3.26
CA PRO A 207 -12.98 -5.16 -3.52
C PRO A 207 -13.40 -4.45 -2.22
N CYS A 208 -12.60 -3.47 -1.78
CA CYS A 208 -12.83 -2.75 -0.52
C CYS A 208 -12.22 -1.34 -0.63
N TYR A 209 -13.00 -0.39 -1.12
CA TYR A 209 -12.56 0.97 -1.43
C TYR A 209 -13.18 1.98 -0.46
N ASN A 210 -12.94 1.78 0.84
CA ASN A 210 -13.52 2.62 1.89
C ASN A 210 -12.70 3.88 2.10
N ASN A 211 -13.28 5.05 1.88
CA ASN A 211 -12.70 6.33 2.28
C ASN A 211 -13.00 6.61 3.76
N ALA A 212 -12.37 5.85 4.64
CA ALA A 212 -12.52 5.91 6.09
C ALA A 212 -11.18 5.69 6.78
N SER A 213 -11.12 5.95 8.09
CA SER A 213 -9.88 5.78 8.87
C SER A 213 -10.16 5.40 10.32
N ALA A 214 -9.14 4.83 10.99
CA ALA A 214 -9.16 4.54 12.42
C ALA A 214 -7.75 4.72 13.03
N PRO A 215 -7.62 5.06 14.34
CA PRO A 215 -6.36 4.93 15.06
C PRO A 215 -5.83 3.50 14.97
N VAL A 216 -4.51 3.33 14.84
CA VAL A 216 -3.91 2.00 14.77
C VAL A 216 -3.72 1.43 16.17
N ALA A 217 -4.35 0.27 16.44
CA ALA A 217 -4.22 -0.44 17.70
C ALA A 217 -3.02 -1.39 17.73
N ALA A 218 -2.76 -2.09 16.62
CA ALA A 218 -1.72 -3.10 16.54
C ALA A 218 -1.37 -3.49 15.10
N PHE A 219 -0.13 -3.93 14.91
CA PHE A 219 0.33 -4.69 13.74
C PHE A 219 0.50 -6.16 14.13
N VAL A 220 -0.03 -7.07 13.33
CA VAL A 220 -0.03 -8.51 13.62
C VAL A 220 0.49 -9.28 12.41
N ARG A 221 1.69 -9.84 12.51
CA ARG A 221 2.20 -10.74 11.48
C ARG A 221 1.57 -12.12 11.62
N ILE A 222 0.94 -12.59 10.56
CA ILE A 222 0.34 -13.92 10.48
C ILE A 222 1.39 -14.95 10.05
N VAL A 223 1.50 -16.02 10.82
CA VAL A 223 2.35 -17.18 10.54
C VAL A 223 1.50 -18.44 10.68
N GLN A 224 1.43 -19.23 9.61
CA GLN A 224 0.69 -20.49 9.65
C GLN A 224 1.40 -21.48 10.58
N ALA A 225 0.68 -22.01 11.56
CA ALA A 225 1.20 -22.94 12.58
C ALA A 225 0.13 -23.92 13.07
N PRO A 226 0.50 -25.07 13.64
CA PRO A 226 -0.46 -26.05 14.17
C PRO A 226 -1.19 -25.60 15.45
N GLN A 227 -0.73 -24.54 16.10
CA GLN A 227 -1.30 -24.01 17.35
C GLN A 227 -1.55 -22.51 17.22
N ASN A 228 -2.53 -22.00 17.99
CA ASN A 228 -2.82 -20.58 18.04
C ASN A 228 -2.06 -19.93 19.22
N ARG A 229 -1.14 -19.03 18.93
CA ARG A 229 -0.33 -18.31 19.90
C ARG A 229 0.00 -16.90 19.41
N ILE A 230 -0.19 -15.89 20.25
CA ILE A 230 0.25 -14.53 19.98
C ILE A 230 1.41 -14.13 20.92
N VAL A 231 2.40 -13.45 20.36
CA VAL A 231 3.57 -12.95 21.10
C VAL A 231 3.83 -11.51 20.66
N ARG A 232 4.08 -10.63 21.63
CA ARG A 232 4.51 -9.26 21.36
C ARG A 232 5.93 -9.25 20.79
N CYS A 233 6.15 -8.42 19.78
CA CYS A 233 7.45 -8.21 19.17
C CYS A 233 8.33 -7.28 20.01
N THR A 234 9.62 -7.49 19.95
CA THR A 234 10.59 -6.45 20.30
C THR A 234 10.54 -5.33 19.24
N PRO A 235 10.99 -4.10 19.54
CA PRO A 235 11.02 -3.01 18.55
C PRO A 235 11.73 -3.38 17.24
N VAL A 236 12.84 -4.11 17.32
CA VAL A 236 13.61 -4.55 16.14
C VAL A 236 12.80 -5.54 15.29
N GLN A 237 12.08 -6.47 15.91
CA GLN A 237 11.21 -7.41 15.20
C GLN A 237 10.04 -6.69 14.57
N ALA A 238 9.39 -5.74 15.26
CA ALA A 238 8.31 -4.92 14.72
C ALA A 238 8.79 -4.11 13.51
N TYR A 239 9.96 -3.47 13.63
CA TYR A 239 10.59 -2.74 12.53
C TYR A 239 10.78 -3.62 11.28
N ALA A 240 11.41 -4.79 11.45
CA ALA A 240 11.66 -5.69 10.33
C ALA A 240 10.36 -6.18 9.64
N GLN A 241 9.30 -6.42 10.42
CA GLN A 241 7.99 -6.81 9.90
C GLN A 241 7.33 -5.69 9.09
N LEU A 242 7.31 -4.47 9.63
CA LEU A 242 6.72 -3.33 8.93
C LEU A 242 7.54 -2.98 7.70
N TYR A 243 8.87 -2.95 7.81
CA TYR A 243 9.78 -2.71 6.69
C TYR A 243 9.50 -3.63 5.50
N SER A 244 9.31 -4.93 5.77
CA SER A 244 9.00 -5.91 4.72
C SER A 244 7.60 -5.77 4.13
N SER A 245 6.68 -5.10 4.84
CA SER A 245 5.28 -4.93 4.45
C SER A 245 4.96 -3.57 3.86
N CYS A 246 5.91 -2.64 3.82
CA CYS A 246 5.72 -1.30 3.22
C CYS A 246 6.28 -1.24 1.81
N SER A 247 5.61 -0.49 0.94
CA SER A 247 6.11 -0.09 -0.37
C SER A 247 7.00 1.16 -0.25
N GLY A 248 8.04 1.24 -1.06
CA GLY A 248 8.96 2.40 -1.08
C GLY A 248 10.34 2.07 -1.66
N LEU A 249 11.10 3.09 -2.01
CA LEU A 249 12.50 3.00 -2.40
C LEU A 249 13.38 2.88 -1.15
N LYS A 250 13.70 1.65 -0.80
CA LYS A 250 14.34 1.30 0.47
C LYS A 250 15.87 1.34 0.43
N GLY A 251 16.45 1.45 -0.75
CA GLY A 251 17.91 1.41 -0.99
C GLY A 251 18.51 2.70 -1.55
N GLU A 252 17.72 3.75 -1.78
CA GLU A 252 18.17 5.00 -2.39
C GLU A 252 18.32 6.09 -1.34
N ASP A 253 19.49 6.73 -1.30
CA ASP A 253 19.80 7.82 -0.36
C ASP A 253 18.77 8.96 -0.43
N GLY A 254 18.42 9.51 0.73
CA GLY A 254 17.44 10.58 0.88
C GLY A 254 15.97 10.12 0.88
N LEU A 255 15.53 9.34 -0.07
CA LEU A 255 14.18 8.75 -0.09
C LEU A 255 14.07 7.63 0.95
N ALA A 256 15.11 6.81 1.09
CA ALA A 256 15.22 5.79 2.12
C ALA A 256 15.21 6.40 3.52
N ASP A 257 15.97 7.48 3.76
CA ASP A 257 16.03 8.15 5.06
C ASP A 257 14.65 8.64 5.52
N ALA A 258 13.90 9.27 4.62
CA ALA A 258 12.56 9.76 4.90
C ALA A 258 11.57 8.61 5.21
N PHE A 259 11.66 7.51 4.47
CA PHE A 259 10.91 6.29 4.71
C PHE A 259 11.25 5.68 6.08
N HIS A 260 12.54 5.53 6.40
CA HIS A 260 13.01 4.98 7.68
C HIS A 260 12.56 5.84 8.87
N ALA A 261 12.68 7.17 8.77
CA ALA A 261 12.22 8.08 9.81
C ALA A 261 10.72 7.97 10.10
N THR A 262 9.90 7.78 9.05
CA THR A 262 8.46 7.54 9.21
C THR A 262 8.19 6.18 9.85
N LEU A 263 8.88 5.14 9.40
CA LEU A 263 8.74 3.78 9.93
C LEU A 263 9.11 3.70 11.42
N GLU A 264 10.19 4.35 11.83
CA GLU A 264 10.62 4.42 13.23
C GLU A 264 9.58 5.06 14.14
N ARG A 265 8.93 6.13 13.67
CA ARG A 265 7.84 6.78 14.42
C ARG A 265 6.65 5.84 14.60
N VAL A 266 6.28 5.10 13.55
CA VAL A 266 5.19 4.12 13.61
C VAL A 266 5.52 2.99 14.58
N VAL A 267 6.72 2.40 14.48
CA VAL A 267 7.17 1.31 15.38
C VAL A 267 7.27 1.75 16.84
N GLY A 268 7.68 2.99 17.07
CA GLY A 268 7.78 3.57 18.42
C GLY A 268 6.43 3.82 19.09
N ALA A 269 5.36 4.01 18.29
CA ALA A 269 4.04 4.37 18.80
C ALA A 269 3.06 3.21 18.88
N VAL A 270 3.19 2.18 18.01
CA VAL A 270 2.20 1.11 17.88
C VAL A 270 2.84 -0.25 18.12
N PRO A 271 2.26 -1.10 18.98
CA PRO A 271 2.78 -2.44 19.26
C PRO A 271 2.66 -3.38 18.05
N GLY A 272 3.71 -4.17 17.82
CA GLY A 272 3.74 -5.26 16.87
C GLY A 272 3.61 -6.63 17.55
N TYR A 273 2.99 -7.59 16.85
CA TYR A 273 2.82 -8.96 17.33
C TYR A 273 3.13 -9.97 16.22
N VAL A 274 3.50 -11.19 16.61
CA VAL A 274 3.45 -12.39 15.77
C VAL A 274 2.29 -13.24 16.24
N LEU A 275 1.41 -13.61 15.33
CA LEU A 275 0.35 -14.59 15.54
C LEU A 275 0.71 -15.87 14.76
N GLU A 276 1.17 -16.88 15.46
CA GLU A 276 1.22 -18.26 14.98
C GLU A 276 -0.18 -18.84 15.05
N CYS A 277 -0.76 -19.27 13.93
CA CYS A 277 -2.17 -19.69 13.97
C CYS A 277 -2.59 -20.65 12.86
N ARG A 278 -3.69 -21.35 13.14
CA ARG A 278 -4.55 -21.98 12.16
C ARG A 278 -5.56 -20.99 11.60
N ALA A 279 -6.22 -21.36 10.51
CA ALA A 279 -7.31 -20.56 9.94
C ALA A 279 -8.66 -20.93 10.59
N ASP A 280 -8.82 -20.69 11.90
CA ASP A 280 -10.01 -21.06 12.66
C ASP A 280 -10.49 -19.92 13.60
N ARG A 281 -11.69 -20.11 14.19
CA ARG A 281 -12.29 -19.17 15.14
C ARG A 281 -11.37 -18.85 16.32
N GLU A 282 -10.67 -19.87 16.85
CA GLU A 282 -9.80 -19.70 18.00
C GLU A 282 -8.68 -18.71 17.73
N ALA A 283 -8.13 -18.69 16.49
CA ALA A 283 -7.09 -17.75 16.08
C ALA A 283 -7.55 -16.29 16.25
N ALA A 284 -8.79 -15.96 15.88
CA ALA A 284 -9.33 -14.61 16.05
C ALA A 284 -9.46 -14.22 17.53
N LEU A 285 -9.93 -15.17 18.37
CA LEU A 285 -10.07 -14.95 19.82
C LEU A 285 -8.70 -14.76 20.48
N VAL A 286 -7.74 -15.67 20.23
CA VAL A 286 -6.38 -15.59 20.78
C VAL A 286 -5.71 -14.28 20.38
N CYS A 287 -5.86 -13.85 19.13
CA CYS A 287 -5.33 -12.60 18.64
C CYS A 287 -5.91 -11.40 19.40
N SER A 288 -7.23 -11.26 19.39
CA SER A 288 -7.94 -10.12 20.01
C SER A 288 -7.71 -10.06 21.52
N GLU A 289 -7.84 -11.19 22.23
CA GLU A 289 -7.64 -11.25 23.67
C GLU A 289 -6.19 -11.01 24.09
N GLY A 290 -5.22 -11.55 23.32
CA GLY A 290 -3.81 -11.35 23.60
C GLY A 290 -3.40 -9.89 23.50
N ILE A 291 -3.82 -9.18 22.45
CA ILE A 291 -3.59 -7.74 22.29
C ILE A 291 -4.22 -6.96 23.43
N ARG A 292 -5.49 -7.27 23.79
CA ARG A 292 -6.22 -6.59 24.87
C ARG A 292 -5.48 -6.75 26.22
N LYS A 293 -5.10 -7.98 26.59
CA LYS A 293 -4.40 -8.28 27.85
C LYS A 293 -3.05 -7.56 27.95
N ASP A 294 -2.27 -7.53 26.86
CA ASP A 294 -1.00 -6.83 26.80
C ASP A 294 -1.17 -5.32 27.00
N ARG A 295 -2.17 -4.71 26.35
CA ARG A 295 -2.47 -3.27 26.49
C ARG A 295 -3.00 -2.90 27.90
N GLU A 296 -3.73 -3.78 28.54
CA GLU A 296 -4.20 -3.61 29.93
C GLU A 296 -3.04 -3.72 30.92
N GLY A 297 -2.11 -4.69 30.72
CA GLY A 297 -0.92 -4.86 31.55
C GLY A 297 0.09 -3.71 31.49
N LEU A 298 0.06 -2.90 30.43
CA LEU A 298 0.91 -1.70 30.30
C LEU A 298 0.32 -0.45 30.99
N LYS A 299 -0.95 -0.48 31.40
CA LYS A 299 -1.64 0.64 32.06
C LYS A 299 -1.62 0.55 33.59
N GLY A 300 -1.16 -0.56 34.16
CA GLY A 300 -0.99 -0.80 35.59
C GLY A 300 0.48 -0.74 36.01
#